data_a1a88225a59c12324e10f037646affe9
#
_entry.id   a1a88225a59c12324e10f037646affe9
#
_cell.length_a   1.000
_cell.length_b   1.000
_cell.length_c   1.000
_cell.angle_alpha   90.00
_cell.angle_beta   90.00
_cell.angle_gamma   90.00
#
_symmetry.space_group_name_H-M   'P 1'
#
loop_
_entity.id
_entity.type
_entity.pdbx_description
1 polymer ?
#
loop_
_entity_poly.entity_id
_entity_poly.type
_entity_poly.pdbx_seq_one_letter_code
_entity_poly.pdbx_strand_id
1 'polypeptide(L)'
;MYWADELADRVQGPQVVNDSKTPSGTVHVGSLRGPVVHDVIARALRARGVPVKFRYGVEDMDAMDAQALLTPDAVEKYMGVPLSRVPAPEGSTATNYARHFVETLFFPTFARLGIRPEFYWLSEIYPTGKMDPYMRIALDRAQVIRDLYVRVSNVERPAGWLPVQVICESCNRVGTTLADDWDGATVHYRCLPDYVAWAKGCGHEGRVAPIGGAAKMPFNVEWAAKWSLMGITIEGCGKDLSTKGGSRDRSEAVSREVFDREPPINVMYEFLNVGGKKMSTSKGRGAAAHAVAEAIPPSALRFLFLRPRPNQAIDFDPSGTDAIPRLLDEYDRISNATAGKAVRGELPLDHERMHFYSQVADGDAASAAAAAAAWRPAFGQLSLLLQLPGVDAAARAAEEKGGALTTDEQQELDERIEAAKRWLTDYASDDARIAVRDDLPADAVRGLSAQERAWLLALADAADAAKPTSGEAWQSLIFSA
;
A
#
# COMPACT_ATOMS: atom_id res chain seq x y z
N MET A 1 21.52 -4.00 13.39
CA MET A 1 20.87 -5.11 12.60
C MET A 1 19.53 -4.61 12.08
N TYR A 2 19.15 -4.98 10.88
CA TYR A 2 17.87 -4.57 10.30
C TYR A 2 16.69 -5.25 11.01
N TRP A 3 15.59 -4.55 11.21
CA TRP A 3 14.47 -5.01 12.05
C TRP A 3 13.85 -6.35 11.61
N ALA A 4 13.79 -6.60 10.28
CA ALA A 4 13.23 -7.87 9.76
C ALA A 4 14.18 -9.05 10.01
N ASP A 5 15.49 -8.79 9.97
CA ASP A 5 16.51 -9.76 10.32
C ASP A 5 16.47 -10.09 11.81
N GLU A 6 16.29 -9.09 12.68
CA GLU A 6 16.10 -9.29 14.13
C GLU A 6 14.89 -10.16 14.43
N LEU A 7 13.79 -9.99 13.68
CA LEU A 7 12.60 -10.82 13.84
C LEU A 7 12.86 -12.25 13.38
N ALA A 8 13.48 -12.40 12.19
CA ALA A 8 13.75 -13.72 11.63
C ALA A 8 14.70 -14.56 12.50
N ASP A 9 15.62 -13.91 13.24
CA ASP A 9 16.54 -14.57 14.17
C ASP A 9 15.87 -15.08 15.46
N ARG A 10 14.67 -14.56 15.78
CA ARG A 10 13.94 -14.92 17.02
C ARG A 10 12.97 -16.07 16.86
N VAL A 11 12.61 -16.42 15.63
CA VAL A 11 11.58 -17.44 15.35
C VAL A 11 12.23 -18.77 14.97
N GLN A 12 11.54 -19.86 15.28
CA GLN A 12 12.00 -21.21 14.96
C GLN A 12 10.89 -21.98 14.23
N GLY A 13 11.31 -22.95 13.41
CA GLY A 13 10.41 -23.81 12.66
C GLY A 13 9.67 -23.07 11.53
N PRO A 14 8.79 -23.76 10.82
CA PRO A 14 8.02 -23.19 9.71
C PRO A 14 7.14 -22.02 10.14
N GLN A 15 7.10 -20.97 9.33
CA GLN A 15 6.31 -19.76 9.60
C GLN A 15 5.22 -19.56 8.55
N VAL A 16 4.11 -18.99 8.99
CA VAL A 16 3.04 -18.47 8.12
C VAL A 16 2.88 -16.98 8.40
N VAL A 17 3.35 -16.19 7.48
CA VAL A 17 3.17 -14.72 7.48
C VAL A 17 1.86 -14.40 6.80
N ASN A 18 1.03 -13.55 7.39
CA ASN A 18 -0.25 -13.14 6.83
C ASN A 18 -0.43 -11.63 6.87
N ASP A 19 -1.15 -11.12 5.90
CA ASP A 19 -1.77 -9.79 5.89
C ASP A 19 -3.16 -9.92 5.27
N SER A 20 -4.04 -8.97 5.48
CA SER A 20 -5.37 -9.00 4.88
C SER A 20 -5.98 -7.61 4.73
N LYS A 21 -6.94 -7.49 3.82
CA LYS A 21 -7.68 -6.25 3.62
C LYS A 21 -9.09 -6.50 3.11
N THR A 22 -10.02 -5.69 3.62
CA THR A 22 -11.35 -5.52 3.03
C THR A 22 -11.19 -4.79 1.68
N PRO A 23 -11.71 -5.33 0.57
CA PRO A 23 -11.63 -4.71 -0.75
C PRO A 23 -12.63 -3.55 -0.87
N SER A 24 -12.41 -2.49 -0.10
CA SER A 24 -13.29 -1.32 -0.01
C SER A 24 -12.54 -0.01 -0.20
N GLY A 25 -13.21 0.95 -0.80
CA GLY A 25 -12.73 2.31 -1.02
C GLY A 25 -11.56 2.42 -2.00
N THR A 26 -11.02 3.62 -2.18
CA THR A 26 -9.80 3.81 -3.00
C THR A 26 -8.58 3.39 -2.19
N VAL A 27 -7.75 2.52 -2.74
CA VAL A 27 -6.48 2.16 -2.12
C VAL A 27 -5.54 3.35 -2.17
N HIS A 28 -5.26 3.96 -1.05
CA HIS A 28 -4.23 4.99 -0.95
C HIS A 28 -2.83 4.37 -0.77
N VAL A 29 -1.79 5.11 -1.13
CA VAL A 29 -0.40 4.62 -1.10
C VAL A 29 0.01 4.07 0.28
N GLY A 30 -0.48 4.63 1.37
CA GLY A 30 -0.23 4.13 2.73
C GLY A 30 -0.73 2.71 2.98
N SER A 31 -1.73 2.23 2.21
CA SER A 31 -2.22 0.86 2.29
C SER A 31 -1.22 -0.19 1.79
N LEU A 32 -0.18 0.23 1.06
CA LEU A 32 0.90 -0.66 0.60
C LEU A 32 1.91 -0.97 1.70
N ARG A 33 1.89 -0.24 2.82
CA ARG A 33 2.87 -0.44 3.90
C ARG A 33 2.76 -1.82 4.53
N GLY A 34 1.55 -2.28 4.86
CA GLY A 34 1.32 -3.62 5.38
C GLY A 34 1.90 -4.70 4.46
N PRO A 35 1.46 -4.80 3.19
CA PRO A 35 1.99 -5.76 2.24
C PRO A 35 3.52 -5.74 2.09
N VAL A 36 4.16 -4.56 2.02
CA VAL A 36 5.61 -4.45 1.94
C VAL A 36 6.30 -4.95 3.21
N VAL A 37 5.80 -4.60 4.40
CA VAL A 37 6.34 -5.06 5.69
C VAL A 37 6.29 -6.58 5.79
N HIS A 38 5.15 -7.20 5.46
CA HIS A 38 4.98 -8.65 5.52
C HIS A 38 5.81 -9.39 4.46
N ASP A 39 5.94 -8.83 3.25
CA ASP A 39 6.83 -9.36 2.22
C ASP A 39 8.29 -9.38 2.68
N VAL A 40 8.75 -8.30 3.31
CA VAL A 40 10.13 -8.22 3.83
C VAL A 40 10.36 -9.21 4.98
N ILE A 41 9.40 -9.41 5.85
CA ILE A 41 9.46 -10.46 6.88
C ILE A 41 9.62 -11.85 6.22
N ALA A 42 8.79 -12.13 5.21
CA ALA A 42 8.88 -13.40 4.49
C ALA A 42 10.23 -13.59 3.79
N ARG A 43 10.79 -12.53 3.16
CA ARG A 43 12.13 -12.56 2.55
C ARG A 43 13.22 -12.76 3.59
N ALA A 44 13.14 -12.09 4.74
CA ALA A 44 14.13 -12.26 5.82
C ALA A 44 14.14 -13.69 6.38
N LEU A 45 12.97 -14.31 6.51
CA LEU A 45 12.84 -15.71 6.90
C LEU A 45 13.46 -16.65 5.85
N ARG A 46 13.14 -16.46 4.56
CA ARG A 46 13.73 -17.26 3.46
C ARG A 46 15.24 -17.15 3.42
N ALA A 47 15.78 -15.94 3.58
CA ALA A 47 17.21 -15.71 3.59
C ALA A 47 17.95 -16.45 4.72
N ARG A 48 17.24 -16.89 5.76
CA ARG A 48 17.73 -17.73 6.86
C ARG A 48 17.41 -19.21 6.72
N GLY A 49 16.85 -19.61 5.57
CA GLY A 49 16.45 -20.99 5.33
C GLY A 49 15.22 -21.43 6.13
N VAL A 50 14.47 -20.50 6.73
CA VAL A 50 13.21 -20.80 7.43
C VAL A 50 12.10 -21.07 6.41
N PRO A 51 11.44 -22.24 6.44
CA PRO A 51 10.29 -22.49 5.59
C PRO A 51 9.18 -21.47 5.91
N VAL A 52 8.74 -20.72 4.91
CA VAL A 52 7.73 -19.67 5.10
C VAL A 52 6.68 -19.68 3.99
N LYS A 53 5.42 -19.55 4.39
CA LYS A 53 4.30 -19.21 3.50
C LYS A 53 3.92 -17.76 3.76
N PHE A 54 3.80 -16.98 2.69
CA PHE A 54 3.24 -15.64 2.78
C PHE A 54 1.83 -15.65 2.18
N ARG A 55 0.84 -15.28 2.98
CA ARG A 55 -0.58 -15.25 2.62
C ARG A 55 -1.14 -13.85 2.67
N TYR A 56 -2.11 -13.60 1.80
CA TYR A 56 -2.86 -12.35 1.81
C TYR A 56 -4.36 -12.61 1.68
N GLY A 57 -5.11 -12.18 2.70
CA GLY A 57 -6.55 -12.37 2.79
C GLY A 57 -7.33 -11.25 2.13
N VAL A 58 -8.33 -11.63 1.34
CA VAL A 58 -9.35 -10.72 0.83
C VAL A 58 -10.61 -10.91 1.66
N GLU A 59 -10.97 -9.88 2.44
CA GLU A 59 -12.09 -9.88 3.37
C GLU A 59 -13.40 -9.53 2.63
N ASP A 60 -13.71 -10.27 1.59
CA ASP A 60 -14.82 -9.99 0.66
C ASP A 60 -16.22 -10.41 1.17
N MET A 61 -16.26 -11.04 2.33
CA MET A 61 -17.49 -11.27 3.10
C MET A 61 -17.89 -10.06 3.96
N ASP A 62 -17.04 -9.04 4.07
CA ASP A 62 -17.37 -7.80 4.75
C ASP A 62 -18.48 -7.04 4.02
N ALA A 63 -19.31 -6.36 4.82
CA ALA A 63 -20.39 -5.54 4.29
C ALA A 63 -19.86 -4.33 3.52
N MET A 64 -20.46 -4.03 2.37
CA MET A 64 -20.23 -2.77 1.68
C MET A 64 -20.66 -1.60 2.56
N ASP A 65 -19.75 -0.70 2.89
CA ASP A 65 -19.98 0.45 3.78
C ASP A 65 -19.75 1.81 3.12
N ALA A 66 -18.88 1.87 2.11
CA ALA A 66 -18.66 3.05 1.28
C ALA A 66 -17.86 2.66 0.03
N GLN A 67 -18.26 3.12 -1.17
CA GLN A 67 -17.59 2.72 -2.40
C GLN A 67 -17.48 3.86 -3.41
N ALA A 68 -16.24 4.15 -3.83
CA ALA A 68 -15.94 5.19 -4.81
C ALA A 68 -16.05 4.72 -6.28
N LEU A 69 -16.07 3.40 -6.52
CA LEU A 69 -16.05 2.83 -7.88
C LEU A 69 -17.43 2.48 -8.43
N LEU A 70 -18.50 2.73 -7.66
CA LEU A 70 -19.87 2.45 -8.05
C LEU A 70 -20.68 3.74 -8.21
N THR A 71 -21.75 3.67 -8.99
CA THR A 71 -22.71 4.78 -9.09
C THR A 71 -23.42 5.00 -7.76
N PRO A 72 -23.90 6.21 -7.44
CA PRO A 72 -24.67 6.47 -6.22
C PRO A 72 -25.86 5.51 -6.02
N ASP A 73 -26.60 5.20 -7.07
CA ASP A 73 -27.74 4.27 -7.02
C ASP A 73 -27.30 2.84 -6.67
N ALA A 74 -26.17 2.38 -7.22
CA ALA A 74 -25.61 1.08 -6.89
C ALA A 74 -25.12 1.04 -5.44
N VAL A 75 -24.49 2.12 -4.96
CA VAL A 75 -24.05 2.26 -3.57
C VAL A 75 -25.27 2.16 -2.65
N GLU A 76 -26.35 2.90 -2.88
CA GLU A 76 -27.57 2.85 -2.06
C GLU A 76 -28.20 1.45 -2.06
N LYS A 77 -28.29 0.82 -3.22
CA LYS A 77 -28.88 -0.50 -3.40
C LYS A 77 -28.13 -1.60 -2.64
N TYR A 78 -26.81 -1.59 -2.70
CA TYR A 78 -25.97 -2.67 -2.18
C TYR A 78 -25.32 -2.37 -0.82
N MET A 79 -25.60 -1.21 -0.22
CA MET A 79 -25.11 -0.89 1.12
C MET A 79 -25.48 -1.98 2.13
N GLY A 80 -24.49 -2.50 2.86
CA GLY A 80 -24.67 -3.59 3.82
C GLY A 80 -24.59 -5.01 3.25
N VAL A 81 -24.51 -5.18 1.93
CA VAL A 81 -24.34 -6.48 1.26
C VAL A 81 -22.86 -6.90 1.30
N PRO A 82 -22.52 -8.20 1.45
CA PRO A 82 -21.14 -8.66 1.32
C PRO A 82 -20.52 -8.23 0.00
N LEU A 83 -19.27 -7.74 0.01
CA LEU A 83 -18.57 -7.23 -1.17
C LEU A 83 -18.48 -8.26 -2.29
N SER A 84 -18.39 -9.55 -1.96
CA SER A 84 -18.41 -10.66 -2.91
C SER A 84 -19.75 -10.85 -3.63
N ARG A 85 -20.85 -10.27 -3.10
CA ARG A 85 -22.19 -10.31 -3.70
C ARG A 85 -22.60 -9.00 -4.37
N VAL A 86 -21.75 -7.98 -4.33
CA VAL A 86 -21.95 -6.71 -5.03
C VAL A 86 -21.49 -6.87 -6.47
N PRO A 87 -22.31 -6.51 -7.48
CA PRO A 87 -21.92 -6.57 -8.86
C PRO A 87 -20.64 -5.76 -9.15
N ALA A 88 -19.85 -6.21 -10.09
CA ALA A 88 -18.72 -5.44 -10.59
C ALA A 88 -19.20 -4.14 -11.26
N PRO A 89 -18.35 -3.09 -11.29
CA PRO A 89 -18.67 -1.86 -12.02
C PRO A 89 -18.93 -2.12 -13.49
N GLU A 90 -19.72 -1.25 -14.13
CA GLU A 90 -20.03 -1.33 -15.55
C GLU A 90 -18.74 -1.36 -16.41
N GLY A 91 -18.70 -2.22 -17.40
CA GLY A 91 -17.53 -2.45 -18.26
C GLY A 91 -16.47 -3.37 -17.67
N SER A 92 -16.61 -3.83 -16.43
CA SER A 92 -15.68 -4.80 -15.82
C SER A 92 -15.95 -6.21 -16.33
N THR A 93 -14.87 -6.99 -16.48
CA THR A 93 -14.93 -8.44 -16.76
C THR A 93 -14.92 -9.30 -15.50
N ALA A 94 -14.73 -8.69 -14.32
CA ALA A 94 -14.72 -9.40 -13.05
C ALA A 94 -16.13 -9.88 -12.66
N THR A 95 -16.20 -10.97 -11.89
CA THR A 95 -17.47 -11.59 -11.48
C THR A 95 -18.24 -10.79 -10.44
N ASN A 96 -17.55 -9.97 -9.63
CA ASN A 96 -18.14 -9.12 -8.62
C ASN A 96 -17.22 -7.92 -8.29
N TYR A 97 -17.70 -7.02 -7.46
CA TYR A 97 -16.97 -5.82 -7.04
C TYR A 97 -15.62 -6.13 -6.36
N ALA A 98 -15.62 -7.09 -5.43
CA ALA A 98 -14.39 -7.43 -4.70
C ALA A 98 -13.30 -7.97 -5.65
N ARG A 99 -13.67 -8.80 -6.63
CA ARG A 99 -12.76 -9.28 -7.68
C ARG A 99 -12.26 -8.13 -8.53
N HIS A 100 -13.16 -7.29 -9.02
CA HIS A 100 -12.76 -6.11 -9.78
C HIS A 100 -11.73 -5.28 -9.03
N PHE A 101 -12.03 -4.92 -7.77
CA PHE A 101 -11.14 -4.10 -6.95
C PHE A 101 -9.75 -4.72 -6.78
N VAL A 102 -9.68 -6.01 -6.46
CA VAL A 102 -8.41 -6.69 -6.19
C VAL A 102 -7.62 -6.92 -7.48
N GLU A 103 -8.27 -7.41 -8.53
CA GLU A 103 -7.61 -7.79 -9.79
C GLU A 103 -7.15 -6.59 -10.62
N THR A 104 -7.84 -5.43 -10.51
CA THR A 104 -7.47 -4.23 -11.29
C THR A 104 -6.60 -3.24 -10.53
N LEU A 105 -6.69 -3.18 -9.21
CA LEU A 105 -5.98 -2.18 -8.42
C LEU A 105 -4.87 -2.77 -7.52
N PHE A 106 -5.13 -3.92 -6.89
CA PHE A 106 -4.21 -4.51 -5.93
C PHE A 106 -3.15 -5.39 -6.55
N PHE A 107 -3.55 -6.40 -7.33
CA PHE A 107 -2.62 -7.36 -7.92
C PHE A 107 -1.58 -6.73 -8.84
N PRO A 108 -1.94 -5.79 -9.74
CA PRO A 108 -0.94 -5.11 -10.54
C PRO A 108 0.07 -4.33 -9.71
N THR A 109 -0.39 -3.65 -8.64
CA THR A 109 0.49 -2.91 -7.74
C THR A 109 1.41 -3.85 -6.94
N PHE A 110 0.89 -4.99 -6.46
CA PHE A 110 1.71 -6.00 -5.78
C PHE A 110 2.75 -6.60 -6.73
N ALA A 111 2.33 -7.00 -7.93
CA ALA A 111 3.23 -7.55 -8.95
C ALA A 111 4.36 -6.58 -9.29
N ARG A 112 4.04 -5.29 -9.45
CA ARG A 112 5.01 -4.21 -9.69
C ARG A 112 6.02 -4.08 -8.55
N LEU A 113 5.59 -4.25 -7.29
CA LEU A 113 6.46 -4.21 -6.12
C LEU A 113 7.15 -5.55 -5.81
N GLY A 114 6.96 -6.58 -6.62
CA GLY A 114 7.51 -7.91 -6.37
C GLY A 114 6.91 -8.64 -5.18
N ILE A 115 5.72 -8.23 -4.71
CA ILE A 115 5.00 -8.84 -3.61
C ILE A 115 4.17 -9.99 -4.17
N ARG A 116 4.41 -11.23 -3.73
CA ARG A 116 3.80 -12.44 -4.29
C ARG A 116 3.27 -13.36 -3.19
N PRO A 117 2.15 -13.01 -2.50
CA PRO A 117 1.53 -13.87 -1.51
C PRO A 117 0.66 -14.95 -2.16
N GLU A 118 0.35 -15.98 -1.37
CA GLU A 118 -0.77 -16.88 -1.65
C GLU A 118 -2.07 -16.17 -1.27
N PHE A 119 -2.87 -15.76 -2.25
CA PHE A 119 -4.15 -15.10 -1.98
C PHE A 119 -5.21 -16.09 -1.54
N TYR A 120 -6.07 -15.68 -0.60
CA TYR A 120 -7.28 -16.40 -0.24
C TYR A 120 -8.47 -15.44 -0.08
N TRP A 121 -9.66 -15.96 -0.35
CA TRP A 121 -10.92 -15.21 -0.32
C TRP A 121 -11.85 -15.79 0.73
N LEU A 122 -12.41 -14.98 1.60
CA LEU A 122 -13.34 -15.49 2.61
C LEU A 122 -14.61 -16.05 1.99
N SER A 123 -15.10 -15.46 0.89
CA SER A 123 -16.24 -15.98 0.12
C SER A 123 -16.00 -17.38 -0.48
N GLU A 124 -14.75 -17.81 -0.62
CA GLU A 124 -14.39 -19.17 -1.03
C GLU A 124 -14.20 -20.10 0.16
N ILE A 125 -13.72 -19.59 1.29
CA ILE A 125 -13.44 -20.40 2.48
C ILE A 125 -14.72 -20.77 3.23
N TYR A 126 -15.61 -19.80 3.50
CA TYR A 126 -16.83 -20.05 4.27
C TYR A 126 -17.71 -21.16 3.69
N PRO A 127 -18.01 -21.19 2.38
CA PRO A 127 -18.84 -22.26 1.79
C PRO A 127 -18.22 -23.65 1.88
N THR A 128 -16.90 -23.79 2.09
CA THR A 128 -16.27 -25.10 2.27
C THR A 128 -16.52 -25.73 3.63
N GLY A 129 -17.14 -25.01 4.56
CA GLY A 129 -17.35 -25.42 5.94
C GLY A 129 -16.11 -25.39 6.84
N LYS A 130 -14.95 -24.92 6.33
CA LYS A 130 -13.71 -24.85 7.14
C LYS A 130 -13.81 -23.87 8.30
N MET A 131 -14.66 -22.86 8.22
CA MET A 131 -14.94 -21.91 9.30
C MET A 131 -16.01 -22.40 10.28
N ASP A 132 -16.79 -23.43 9.94
CA ASP A 132 -17.91 -23.89 10.73
C ASP A 132 -17.55 -24.35 12.15
N PRO A 133 -16.44 -25.08 12.38
CA PRO A 133 -16.03 -25.44 13.75
C PRO A 133 -15.77 -24.22 14.63
N TYR A 134 -15.11 -23.18 14.07
CA TYR A 134 -14.83 -21.93 14.79
C TYR A 134 -16.09 -21.12 15.04
N MET A 135 -17.03 -21.11 14.08
CA MET A 135 -18.35 -20.49 14.24
C MET A 135 -19.11 -21.12 15.41
N ARG A 136 -19.17 -22.45 15.47
CA ARG A 136 -19.83 -23.17 16.57
C ARG A 136 -19.16 -22.85 17.91
N ILE A 137 -17.83 -22.95 18.02
CA ILE A 137 -17.11 -22.60 19.24
C ILE A 137 -17.40 -21.17 19.68
N ALA A 138 -17.41 -20.20 18.74
CA ALA A 138 -17.71 -18.81 19.06
C ALA A 138 -19.14 -18.62 19.58
N LEU A 139 -20.12 -19.32 18.99
CA LEU A 139 -21.52 -19.27 19.41
C LEU A 139 -21.71 -19.91 20.79
N ASP A 140 -21.15 -21.10 21.03
CA ASP A 140 -21.21 -21.81 22.30
C ASP A 140 -20.53 -21.01 23.42
N ARG A 141 -19.53 -20.20 23.09
CA ARG A 141 -18.76 -19.34 24.01
C ARG A 141 -19.12 -17.86 23.92
N ALA A 142 -20.31 -17.54 23.42
CA ALA A 142 -20.74 -16.14 23.22
C ALA A 142 -20.68 -15.29 24.51
N GLN A 143 -20.98 -15.89 25.68
CA GLN A 143 -20.86 -15.18 26.96
C GLN A 143 -19.37 -14.82 27.24
N VAL A 144 -18.45 -15.76 27.04
CA VAL A 144 -17.00 -15.51 27.22
C VAL A 144 -16.56 -14.35 26.32
N ILE A 145 -17.02 -14.30 25.05
CA ILE A 145 -16.67 -13.24 24.11
C ILE A 145 -17.23 -11.89 24.58
N ARG A 146 -18.46 -11.85 25.10
CA ARG A 146 -19.03 -10.61 25.67
C ARG A 146 -18.21 -10.09 26.85
N ASP A 147 -17.86 -10.99 27.77
CA ASP A 147 -17.04 -10.65 28.95
C ASP A 147 -15.62 -10.17 28.55
N LEU A 148 -15.03 -10.80 27.53
CA LEU A 148 -13.77 -10.36 26.94
C LEU A 148 -13.86 -8.93 26.37
N TYR A 149 -14.92 -8.60 25.66
CA TYR A 149 -15.11 -7.27 25.09
C TYR A 149 -15.20 -6.18 26.16
N VAL A 150 -15.92 -6.47 27.26
CA VAL A 150 -15.96 -5.57 28.40
C VAL A 150 -14.58 -5.43 29.05
N ARG A 151 -13.94 -6.56 29.37
CA ARG A 151 -12.64 -6.57 30.09
C ARG A 151 -11.52 -5.90 29.28
N VAL A 152 -11.44 -6.15 27.97
CA VAL A 152 -10.35 -5.68 27.13
C VAL A 152 -10.58 -4.25 26.62
N SER A 153 -11.82 -3.90 26.28
CA SER A 153 -12.12 -2.66 25.55
C SER A 153 -13.21 -1.79 26.17
N ASN A 154 -13.78 -2.22 27.28
CA ASN A 154 -14.96 -1.58 27.87
C ASN A 154 -16.15 -1.47 26.88
N VAL A 155 -16.30 -2.48 26.01
CA VAL A 155 -17.36 -2.55 25.00
C VAL A 155 -18.42 -3.54 25.46
N GLU A 156 -19.57 -3.02 25.84
CA GLU A 156 -20.72 -3.84 26.23
C GLU A 156 -21.47 -4.35 24.98
N ARG A 157 -22.01 -5.54 25.10
CA ARG A 157 -22.94 -6.15 24.13
C ARG A 157 -24.19 -6.61 24.86
N PRO A 158 -25.38 -6.52 24.24
CA PRO A 158 -26.60 -7.04 24.84
C PRO A 158 -26.50 -8.49 25.30
N ALA A 159 -27.19 -8.89 26.36
CA ALA A 159 -27.09 -10.22 26.93
C ALA A 159 -27.40 -11.36 25.92
N GLY A 160 -28.28 -11.14 24.98
CA GLY A 160 -28.62 -12.09 23.92
C GLY A 160 -27.74 -12.00 22.65
N TRP A 161 -26.79 -11.06 22.60
CA TRP A 161 -25.95 -10.88 21.41
C TRP A 161 -25.05 -12.10 21.16
N LEU A 162 -25.05 -12.56 19.92
CA LEU A 162 -24.19 -13.63 19.43
C LEU A 162 -23.08 -13.10 18.51
N PRO A 163 -21.87 -13.70 18.55
CA PRO A 163 -20.75 -13.30 17.70
C PRO A 163 -20.89 -13.83 16.26
N VAL A 164 -21.99 -13.52 15.62
CA VAL A 164 -22.33 -13.93 14.26
C VAL A 164 -23.11 -12.82 13.54
N GLN A 165 -22.84 -12.66 12.25
CA GLN A 165 -23.53 -11.78 11.33
C GLN A 165 -24.16 -12.63 10.23
N VAL A 166 -25.44 -12.83 10.26
CA VAL A 166 -26.20 -13.61 9.27
C VAL A 166 -26.33 -12.80 7.98
N ILE A 167 -26.15 -13.43 6.82
CA ILE A 167 -26.51 -12.82 5.56
C ILE A 167 -28.02 -12.96 5.38
N CYS A 168 -28.75 -11.86 5.43
CA CYS A 168 -30.20 -11.85 5.36
C CYS A 168 -30.71 -12.57 4.12
N GLU A 169 -31.58 -13.57 4.29
CA GLU A 169 -32.15 -14.39 3.21
C GLU A 169 -33.03 -13.57 2.25
N SER A 170 -33.61 -12.46 2.74
CA SER A 170 -34.48 -11.59 1.94
C SER A 170 -33.72 -10.53 1.14
N CYS A 171 -32.74 -9.81 1.75
CA CYS A 171 -32.10 -8.67 1.11
C CYS A 171 -30.57 -8.82 0.93
N ASN A 172 -30.01 -9.97 1.31
CA ASN A 172 -28.57 -10.27 1.26
C ASN A 172 -27.66 -9.36 2.10
N ARG A 173 -28.17 -8.48 2.95
CA ARG A 173 -27.35 -7.64 3.82
C ARG A 173 -26.79 -8.45 4.98
N VAL A 174 -25.53 -8.20 5.32
CA VAL A 174 -24.84 -8.79 6.48
C VAL A 174 -24.59 -7.74 7.57
N GLY A 175 -24.46 -6.47 7.19
CA GLY A 175 -24.17 -5.37 8.12
C GLY A 175 -25.35 -4.94 8.99
N THR A 176 -26.58 -5.33 8.65
CA THR A 176 -27.82 -4.90 9.30
C THR A 176 -28.50 -6.00 10.12
N THR A 177 -27.89 -7.18 10.24
CA THR A 177 -28.47 -8.33 10.93
C THR A 177 -27.99 -8.42 12.37
N LEU A 178 -28.92 -8.68 13.27
CA LEU A 178 -28.66 -9.00 14.68
C LEU A 178 -29.17 -10.42 14.95
N ALA A 179 -28.28 -11.28 15.43
CA ALA A 179 -28.61 -12.65 15.78
C ALA A 179 -28.70 -12.83 17.30
N ASP A 180 -29.64 -13.67 17.71
CA ASP A 180 -29.84 -14.12 19.07
C ASP A 180 -30.32 -15.58 19.09
N ASP A 181 -30.56 -16.17 20.26
CA ASP A 181 -31.17 -17.49 20.47
C ASP A 181 -30.46 -18.63 19.69
N TRP A 182 -29.20 -18.94 20.07
CA TRP A 182 -28.48 -20.10 19.59
C TRP A 182 -28.93 -21.38 20.27
N ASP A 183 -29.43 -22.37 19.50
CA ASP A 183 -29.96 -23.64 20.01
C ASP A 183 -28.98 -24.84 19.81
N GLY A 184 -27.75 -24.56 19.38
CA GLY A 184 -26.72 -25.57 19.03
C GLY A 184 -26.70 -25.97 17.54
N ALA A 185 -27.72 -25.57 16.77
CA ALA A 185 -27.83 -25.86 15.34
C ALA A 185 -28.16 -24.63 14.52
N THR A 186 -29.05 -23.77 15.02
CA THR A 186 -29.55 -22.59 14.32
C THR A 186 -29.54 -21.35 15.22
N VAL A 187 -29.47 -20.17 14.60
CA VAL A 187 -29.65 -18.88 15.26
C VAL A 187 -30.90 -18.21 14.73
N HIS A 188 -31.63 -17.55 15.62
CA HIS A 188 -32.66 -16.60 15.25
C HIS A 188 -31.99 -15.28 14.86
N TYR A 189 -32.46 -14.58 13.83
CA TYR A 189 -31.92 -13.27 13.43
C TYR A 189 -33.00 -12.32 12.92
N ARG A 190 -32.73 -11.03 13.06
CA ARG A 190 -33.55 -9.93 12.53
C ARG A 190 -32.67 -8.99 11.69
N CYS A 191 -33.17 -8.61 10.53
CA CYS A 191 -32.55 -7.62 9.66
C CYS A 191 -33.11 -6.23 9.96
N LEU A 192 -32.51 -5.52 10.89
CA LEU A 192 -33.06 -4.30 11.50
C LEU A 192 -32.85 -3.07 10.61
N PRO A 193 -33.89 -2.22 10.39
CA PRO A 193 -33.75 -1.02 9.56
C PRO A 193 -32.78 0.03 10.08
N ASP A 194 -32.51 0.06 11.38
CA ASP A 194 -31.76 1.08 12.11
C ASP A 194 -30.59 0.51 12.94
N TYR A 195 -30.16 -0.71 12.64
CA TYR A 195 -29.08 -1.35 13.40
C TYR A 195 -27.73 -0.62 13.22
N VAL A 196 -27.47 -0.08 12.04
CA VAL A 196 -26.31 0.74 11.71
C VAL A 196 -26.75 2.00 10.97
N ALA A 197 -26.02 3.11 11.18
CA ALA A 197 -26.39 4.40 10.59
C ALA A 197 -26.19 4.46 9.06
N TRP A 198 -25.34 3.61 8.52
CA TRP A 198 -24.90 3.66 7.12
C TRP A 198 -25.64 2.68 6.19
N ALA A 199 -26.46 1.75 6.73
CA ALA A 199 -27.26 0.82 5.92
C ALA A 199 -28.61 0.52 6.58
N LYS A 200 -29.65 0.30 5.76
CA LYS A 200 -31.01 -0.02 6.23
C LYS A 200 -31.33 -1.48 6.01
N GLY A 201 -31.68 -2.21 7.07
CA GLY A 201 -32.22 -3.56 6.97
C GLY A 201 -33.63 -3.59 6.39
N CYS A 202 -34.09 -4.76 5.95
CA CYS A 202 -35.39 -4.93 5.29
C CYS A 202 -36.56 -5.31 6.25
N GLY A 203 -36.28 -5.48 7.53
CA GLY A 203 -37.28 -5.93 8.51
C GLY A 203 -37.53 -7.44 8.53
N HIS A 204 -36.83 -8.23 7.70
CA HIS A 204 -37.00 -9.69 7.70
C HIS A 204 -36.51 -10.31 9.01
N GLU A 205 -37.22 -11.31 9.47
CA GLU A 205 -36.93 -12.12 10.64
C GLU A 205 -36.93 -13.59 10.24
N GLY A 206 -35.96 -14.37 10.73
CA GLY A 206 -35.85 -15.77 10.36
C GLY A 206 -34.95 -16.55 11.29
N ARG A 207 -34.81 -17.85 11.00
CA ARG A 207 -33.92 -18.76 11.71
C ARG A 207 -33.08 -19.55 10.69
N VAL A 208 -31.76 -19.57 10.87
CA VAL A 208 -30.85 -20.18 9.92
C VAL A 208 -29.72 -20.92 10.63
N ALA A 209 -29.19 -21.97 10.02
CA ALA A 209 -27.92 -22.56 10.40
C ALA A 209 -26.78 -21.64 9.97
N PRO A 210 -25.98 -21.05 10.87
CA PRO A 210 -24.99 -20.02 10.55
C PRO A 210 -23.66 -20.60 10.03
N ILE A 211 -23.73 -21.59 9.16
CA ILE A 211 -22.62 -22.38 8.62
C ILE A 211 -22.65 -22.39 7.08
N GLY A 212 -21.60 -22.91 6.45
CA GLY A 212 -21.54 -23.07 4.99
C GLY A 212 -21.65 -21.76 4.22
N GLY A 213 -21.29 -20.62 4.82
CA GLY A 213 -21.35 -19.30 4.18
C GLY A 213 -22.68 -18.56 4.30
N ALA A 214 -23.65 -19.07 5.10
CA ALA A 214 -24.88 -18.35 5.40
C ALA A 214 -24.69 -17.18 6.37
N ALA A 215 -23.57 -17.16 7.08
CA ALA A 215 -23.18 -16.14 8.03
C ALA A 215 -21.65 -15.97 8.07
N LYS A 216 -21.18 -14.88 8.68
CA LYS A 216 -19.78 -14.67 9.02
C LYS A 216 -19.62 -14.30 10.49
N MET A 217 -18.42 -14.42 11.03
CA MET A 217 -18.09 -13.90 12.35
C MET A 217 -17.80 -12.40 12.31
N PRO A 218 -18.03 -11.65 13.40
CA PRO A 218 -17.54 -10.27 13.53
C PRO A 218 -16.02 -10.22 13.42
N PHE A 219 -15.49 -9.13 12.88
CA PHE A 219 -14.08 -8.94 12.53
C PHE A 219 -13.09 -9.50 13.56
N ASN A 220 -13.22 -9.15 14.85
CA ASN A 220 -12.25 -9.57 15.86
C ASN A 220 -12.29 -11.08 16.14
N VAL A 221 -13.45 -11.71 16.05
CA VAL A 221 -13.63 -13.16 16.24
C VAL A 221 -13.15 -13.91 15.00
N GLU A 222 -13.52 -13.42 13.82
CA GLU A 222 -13.09 -13.96 12.53
C GLU A 222 -11.56 -13.92 12.38
N TRP A 223 -10.95 -12.82 12.79
CA TRP A 223 -9.50 -12.64 12.76
C TRP A 223 -8.78 -13.72 13.58
N ALA A 224 -9.22 -13.95 14.82
CA ALA A 224 -8.69 -15.01 15.67
C ALA A 224 -8.95 -16.43 15.11
N ALA A 225 -10.13 -16.66 14.53
CA ALA A 225 -10.48 -17.93 13.87
C ALA A 225 -9.57 -18.20 12.65
N LYS A 226 -9.27 -17.19 11.85
CA LYS A 226 -8.33 -17.29 10.71
C LYS A 226 -6.92 -17.68 11.17
N TRP A 227 -6.43 -17.11 12.28
CA TRP A 227 -5.14 -17.50 12.83
C TRP A 227 -5.08 -18.99 13.11
N SER A 228 -6.15 -19.51 13.70
CA SER A 228 -6.26 -20.94 14.02
C SER A 228 -6.38 -21.81 12.76
N LEU A 229 -7.30 -21.47 11.87
CA LEU A 229 -7.55 -22.23 10.64
C LEU A 229 -6.31 -22.32 9.74
N MET A 230 -5.59 -21.23 9.59
CA MET A 230 -4.49 -21.13 8.61
C MET A 230 -3.10 -21.35 9.21
N GLY A 231 -3.01 -21.56 10.53
CA GLY A 231 -1.73 -21.72 11.20
C GLY A 231 -0.86 -20.46 11.17
N ILE A 232 -1.45 -19.26 11.17
CA ILE A 232 -0.73 -17.99 11.07
C ILE A 232 0.16 -17.81 12.31
N THR A 233 1.44 -17.49 12.10
CA THR A 233 2.43 -17.31 13.16
C THR A 233 2.94 -15.87 13.27
N ILE A 234 2.86 -15.10 12.18
CA ILE A 234 3.28 -13.69 12.14
C ILE A 234 2.22 -12.92 11.36
N GLU A 235 1.64 -11.89 11.98
CA GLU A 235 0.71 -10.97 11.31
C GLU A 235 0.76 -9.62 12.03
N GLY A 236 1.23 -8.60 11.33
CA GLY A 236 1.19 -7.23 11.80
C GLY A 236 -0.13 -6.54 11.48
N CYS A 237 -0.31 -5.37 12.05
CA CYS A 237 -1.42 -4.50 11.68
C CYS A 237 -1.06 -3.03 11.89
N GLY A 238 -1.85 -2.15 11.29
CA GLY A 238 -1.72 -0.72 11.50
C GLY A 238 -1.91 -0.33 12.97
N LYS A 239 -1.28 0.75 13.38
CA LYS A 239 -1.34 1.29 14.74
C LYS A 239 -2.76 1.43 15.28
N ASP A 240 -3.72 1.83 14.43
CA ASP A 240 -5.11 2.00 14.82
C ASP A 240 -5.78 0.71 15.32
N LEU A 241 -5.38 -0.43 14.80
CA LEU A 241 -5.84 -1.74 15.26
C LEU A 241 -5.06 -2.23 16.49
N SER A 242 -3.80 -1.78 16.66
CA SER A 242 -2.88 -2.16 17.75
C SER A 242 -2.91 -1.23 18.97
N THR A 243 -3.82 -0.26 19.02
CA THR A 243 -4.01 0.58 20.21
C THR A 243 -4.49 -0.26 21.39
N LYS A 244 -4.08 0.09 22.61
CA LYS A 244 -4.51 -0.59 23.83
C LYS A 244 -6.04 -0.66 23.90
N GLY A 245 -6.58 -1.84 24.12
CA GLY A 245 -8.03 -2.12 24.08
C GLY A 245 -8.62 -2.12 22.67
N GLY A 246 -7.80 -2.06 21.63
CA GLY A 246 -8.19 -2.06 20.23
C GLY A 246 -8.59 -3.43 19.69
N SER A 247 -8.72 -3.49 18.37
CA SER A 247 -9.15 -4.71 17.69
C SER A 247 -8.16 -5.85 17.85
N ARG A 248 -6.86 -5.56 17.86
CA ARG A 248 -5.82 -6.56 18.04
C ARG A 248 -5.90 -7.22 19.42
N ASP A 249 -6.00 -6.44 20.47
CA ASP A 249 -6.09 -6.95 21.85
C ASP A 249 -7.32 -7.84 22.03
N ARG A 250 -8.48 -7.46 21.44
CA ARG A 250 -9.69 -8.29 21.47
C ARG A 250 -9.49 -9.62 20.72
N SER A 251 -8.90 -9.57 19.53
CA SER A 251 -8.65 -10.78 18.74
C SER A 251 -7.66 -11.72 19.42
N GLU A 252 -6.62 -11.17 20.08
CA GLU A 252 -5.66 -11.97 20.86
C GLU A 252 -6.32 -12.64 22.07
N ALA A 253 -7.18 -11.91 22.79
CA ALA A 253 -7.94 -12.48 23.89
C ALA A 253 -8.90 -13.58 23.42
N VAL A 254 -9.60 -13.36 22.30
CA VAL A 254 -10.47 -14.40 21.68
C VAL A 254 -9.63 -15.61 21.23
N SER A 255 -8.46 -15.38 20.64
CA SER A 255 -7.56 -16.48 20.23
C SER A 255 -7.17 -17.37 21.40
N ARG A 256 -6.72 -16.78 22.51
CA ARG A 256 -6.30 -17.54 23.71
C ARG A 256 -7.46 -18.20 24.45
N GLU A 257 -8.53 -17.44 24.71
CA GLU A 257 -9.56 -17.84 25.65
C GLU A 257 -10.77 -18.51 24.99
N VAL A 258 -10.96 -18.38 23.67
CA VAL A 258 -12.06 -19.00 22.94
C VAL A 258 -11.57 -20.12 22.03
N PHE A 259 -10.46 -19.92 21.33
CA PHE A 259 -9.93 -20.88 20.37
C PHE A 259 -8.71 -21.67 20.88
N ASP A 260 -8.30 -21.44 22.14
CA ASP A 260 -7.17 -22.14 22.80
C ASP A 260 -5.88 -22.12 21.96
N ARG A 261 -5.56 -20.93 21.47
CA ARG A 261 -4.39 -20.72 20.61
C ARG A 261 -3.66 -19.43 20.95
N GLU A 262 -2.31 -19.53 21.04
CA GLU A 262 -1.48 -18.32 21.10
C GLU A 262 -1.61 -17.50 19.79
N PRO A 263 -1.80 -16.18 19.90
CA PRO A 263 -1.88 -15.31 18.75
C PRO A 263 -0.55 -15.21 18.02
N PRO A 264 -0.56 -14.84 16.72
CA PRO A 264 0.66 -14.61 15.98
C PRO A 264 1.45 -13.41 16.50
N ILE A 265 2.77 -13.42 16.25
CA ILE A 265 3.64 -12.29 16.53
C ILE A 265 3.09 -11.05 15.82
N ASN A 266 2.85 -9.98 16.58
CA ASN A 266 2.39 -8.71 16.05
C ASN A 266 3.58 -7.84 15.62
N VAL A 267 3.61 -7.44 14.36
CA VAL A 267 4.53 -6.42 13.85
C VAL A 267 3.72 -5.15 13.53
N MET A 268 3.45 -4.37 14.58
CA MET A 268 2.72 -3.12 14.46
C MET A 268 3.48 -2.13 13.56
N TYR A 269 2.76 -1.47 12.66
CA TYR A 269 3.31 -0.42 11.82
C TYR A 269 2.52 0.88 11.91
N GLU A 270 3.27 2.00 11.88
CA GLU A 270 2.73 3.36 11.90
C GLU A 270 2.15 3.76 10.54
N PHE A 271 1.42 4.87 10.52
CA PHE A 271 0.80 5.39 9.30
C PHE A 271 1.81 6.01 8.33
N LEU A 272 1.41 6.05 7.06
CA LEU A 272 1.92 7.00 6.09
C LEU A 272 0.99 8.21 6.08
N ASN A 273 1.56 9.37 6.40
CA ASN A 273 0.89 10.66 6.44
C ASN A 273 1.15 11.46 5.16
N VAL A 274 0.25 12.37 4.83
CA VAL A 274 0.43 13.37 3.77
C VAL A 274 0.32 14.75 4.41
N GLY A 275 1.40 15.53 4.34
CA GLY A 275 1.47 16.84 4.97
C GLY A 275 1.17 16.79 6.48
N GLY A 276 1.74 15.82 7.17
CA GLY A 276 1.57 15.61 8.63
C GLY A 276 0.20 15.04 9.04
N LYS A 277 -0.69 14.71 8.10
CA LYS A 277 -2.04 14.20 8.39
C LYS A 277 -2.23 12.78 7.86
N LYS A 278 -2.88 11.92 8.66
CA LYS A 278 -3.27 10.57 8.22
C LYS A 278 -4.10 10.65 6.94
N MET A 279 -3.73 9.83 5.95
CA MET A 279 -4.57 9.63 4.76
C MET A 279 -5.91 9.03 5.14
N SER A 280 -6.96 9.44 4.45
CA SER A 280 -8.31 8.91 4.65
C SER A 280 -9.03 8.79 3.32
N THR A 281 -9.32 7.58 2.93
CA THR A 281 -10.06 7.25 1.71
C THR A 281 -11.46 7.90 1.70
N SER A 282 -12.16 7.84 2.83
CA SER A 282 -13.52 8.40 2.97
C SER A 282 -13.56 9.94 2.92
N LYS A 283 -12.42 10.61 3.08
CA LYS A 283 -12.31 12.08 3.04
C LYS A 283 -11.65 12.60 1.74
N GLY A 284 -11.40 11.72 0.76
CA GLY A 284 -10.75 12.09 -0.51
C GLY A 284 -9.30 12.60 -0.34
N ARG A 285 -8.64 12.29 0.79
CA ARG A 285 -7.27 12.70 1.08
C ARG A 285 -6.31 11.56 0.83
N GLY A 286 -5.39 11.73 -0.10
CA GLY A 286 -4.33 10.80 -0.38
C GLY A 286 -4.25 10.43 -1.85
N ALA A 287 -3.04 10.27 -2.34
CA ALA A 287 -2.81 9.78 -3.68
C ALA A 287 -3.16 8.30 -3.79
N ALA A 288 -3.84 7.91 -4.87
CA ALA A 288 -4.16 6.53 -5.15
C ALA A 288 -2.88 5.69 -5.27
N ALA A 289 -2.87 4.50 -4.67
CA ALA A 289 -1.69 3.65 -4.61
C ALA A 289 -1.11 3.31 -5.99
N HIS A 290 -1.98 3.00 -6.95
CA HIS A 290 -1.56 2.68 -8.32
C HIS A 290 -0.93 3.90 -9.02
N ALA A 291 -1.53 5.10 -8.87
CA ALA A 291 -1.01 6.32 -9.50
C ALA A 291 0.38 6.71 -8.94
N VAL A 292 0.56 6.62 -7.60
CA VAL A 292 1.87 6.85 -6.99
C VAL A 292 2.87 5.77 -7.41
N ALA A 293 2.43 4.51 -7.51
CA ALA A 293 3.28 3.41 -7.96
C ALA A 293 3.73 3.56 -9.42
N GLU A 294 3.00 4.29 -10.25
CA GLU A 294 3.41 4.62 -11.63
C GLU A 294 4.42 5.77 -11.68
N ALA A 295 4.37 6.69 -10.71
CA ALA A 295 5.24 7.86 -10.65
C ALA A 295 6.56 7.63 -9.90
N ILE A 296 6.76 6.46 -9.32
CA ILE A 296 7.97 6.10 -8.56
C ILE A 296 8.48 4.73 -9.04
N PRO A 297 9.78 4.58 -9.38
CA PRO A 297 10.38 3.28 -9.65
C PRO A 297 10.10 2.29 -8.50
N PRO A 298 9.80 1.02 -8.80
CA PRO A 298 9.32 0.07 -7.79
C PRO A 298 10.26 -0.12 -6.60
N SER A 299 11.57 -0.19 -6.85
CA SER A 299 12.57 -0.35 -5.78
C SER A 299 12.62 0.89 -4.87
N ALA A 300 12.50 2.10 -5.42
CA ALA A 300 12.43 3.33 -4.65
C ALA A 300 11.11 3.44 -3.86
N LEU A 301 10.00 2.96 -4.40
CA LEU A 301 8.74 2.91 -3.67
C LEU A 301 8.79 1.90 -2.51
N ARG A 302 9.41 0.74 -2.70
CA ARG A 302 9.67 -0.18 -1.58
C ARG A 302 10.57 0.48 -0.53
N PHE A 303 11.62 1.17 -0.95
CA PHE A 303 12.53 1.91 -0.07
C PHE A 303 11.78 2.94 0.79
N LEU A 304 10.81 3.66 0.24
CA LEU A 304 9.96 4.59 1.00
C LEU A 304 9.36 3.94 2.25
N PHE A 305 8.85 2.71 2.13
CA PHE A 305 8.23 2.00 3.24
C PHE A 305 9.24 1.36 4.21
N LEU A 306 10.45 1.09 3.73
CA LEU A 306 11.45 0.29 4.44
C LEU A 306 12.54 1.13 5.13
N ARG A 307 12.74 2.38 4.69
CA ARG A 307 13.74 3.28 5.28
C ARG A 307 13.48 3.60 6.76
N PRO A 308 12.24 3.81 7.24
CA PRO A 308 11.97 3.88 8.68
C PRO A 308 11.64 2.49 9.22
N ARG A 309 11.86 2.28 10.51
CA ARG A 309 11.36 1.08 11.19
C ARG A 309 9.82 1.03 11.16
N PRO A 310 9.19 -0.15 11.25
CA PRO A 310 7.72 -0.25 11.20
C PRO A 310 6.99 0.68 12.19
N ASN A 311 7.51 0.84 13.40
CA ASN A 311 6.93 1.68 14.45
C ASN A 311 7.19 3.20 14.29
N GLN A 312 7.74 3.64 13.17
CA GLN A 312 7.96 5.04 12.84
C GLN A 312 7.00 5.49 11.74
N ALA A 313 6.37 6.65 11.89
CA ALA A 313 5.50 7.21 10.86
C ALA A 313 6.32 7.66 9.64
N ILE A 314 5.70 7.58 8.47
CA ILE A 314 6.22 8.12 7.22
C ILE A 314 5.40 9.38 6.92
N ASP A 315 6.06 10.50 6.64
CA ASP A 315 5.40 11.65 6.03
C ASP A 315 5.86 11.77 4.58
N PHE A 316 4.91 11.65 3.64
CA PHE A 316 5.20 11.65 2.21
C PHE A 316 4.04 12.26 1.45
N ASP A 317 4.21 13.50 0.99
CA ASP A 317 3.26 14.21 0.14
C ASP A 317 3.83 14.29 -1.28
N PRO A 318 3.32 13.48 -2.22
CA PRO A 318 3.82 13.49 -3.59
C PRO A 318 3.36 14.71 -4.38
N SER A 319 2.30 15.41 -3.95
CA SER A 319 1.60 16.40 -4.76
C SER A 319 2.12 17.81 -4.54
N GLY A 320 2.63 18.45 -5.60
CA GLY A 320 3.11 19.83 -5.56
C GLY A 320 4.37 20.04 -4.72
N THR A 321 5.13 18.95 -4.44
CA THR A 321 6.34 18.97 -3.65
C THR A 321 7.50 18.30 -4.38
N ASP A 322 8.68 18.36 -3.79
CA ASP A 322 9.87 17.63 -4.24
C ASP A 322 10.05 16.26 -3.53
N ALA A 323 9.01 15.72 -2.90
CA ALA A 323 9.09 14.48 -2.16
C ALA A 323 9.52 13.27 -3.01
N ILE A 324 9.03 13.19 -4.26
CA ILE A 324 9.43 12.12 -5.20
C ILE A 324 10.91 12.28 -5.63
N PRO A 325 11.38 13.43 -6.14
CA PRO A 325 12.80 13.62 -6.41
C PRO A 325 13.71 13.32 -5.22
N ARG A 326 13.41 13.84 -4.04
CA ARG A 326 14.20 13.58 -2.83
C ARG A 326 14.25 12.10 -2.44
N LEU A 327 13.14 11.38 -2.60
CA LEU A 327 13.10 9.93 -2.34
C LEU A 327 14.07 9.19 -3.26
N LEU A 328 14.11 9.56 -4.53
CA LEU A 328 15.00 8.95 -5.52
C LEU A 328 16.47 9.31 -5.26
N ASP A 329 16.77 10.55 -4.92
CA ASP A 329 18.12 10.97 -4.53
C ASP A 329 18.60 10.21 -3.28
N GLU A 330 17.72 10.00 -2.29
CA GLU A 330 18.04 9.23 -1.09
C GLU A 330 18.26 7.74 -1.42
N TYR A 331 17.40 7.15 -2.25
CA TYR A 331 17.56 5.77 -2.72
C TYR A 331 18.88 5.59 -3.49
N ASP A 332 19.23 6.53 -4.37
CA ASP A 332 20.49 6.50 -5.13
C ASP A 332 21.70 6.64 -4.23
N ARG A 333 21.62 7.50 -3.22
CA ARG A 333 22.67 7.65 -2.22
C ARG A 333 22.93 6.35 -1.45
N ILE A 334 21.87 5.66 -1.02
CA ILE A 334 21.96 4.37 -0.34
C ILE A 334 22.50 3.28 -1.28
N SER A 335 22.05 3.24 -2.52
CA SER A 335 22.53 2.30 -3.53
C SER A 335 24.03 2.51 -3.81
N ASN A 336 24.46 3.76 -4.02
CA ASN A 336 25.86 4.09 -4.26
C ASN A 336 26.75 3.71 -3.06
N ALA A 337 26.29 3.96 -1.84
CA ALA A 337 27.00 3.56 -0.63
C ALA A 337 27.13 2.03 -0.51
N THR A 338 26.07 1.29 -0.81
CA THR A 338 26.07 -0.19 -0.84
C THR A 338 27.03 -0.73 -1.90
N ALA A 339 27.19 -0.01 -3.02
CA ALA A 339 28.20 -0.31 -4.04
C ALA A 339 29.64 0.12 -3.68
N GLY A 340 29.88 0.63 -2.48
CA GLY A 340 31.18 1.11 -2.01
C GLY A 340 31.62 2.46 -2.58
N LYS A 341 30.74 3.21 -3.24
CA LYS A 341 31.02 4.55 -3.73
C LYS A 341 30.98 5.57 -2.60
N ALA A 342 31.82 6.59 -2.66
CA ALA A 342 31.79 7.68 -1.71
C ALA A 342 30.48 8.48 -1.83
N VAL A 343 29.81 8.72 -0.72
CA VAL A 343 28.57 9.50 -0.65
C VAL A 343 28.67 10.57 0.43
N ARG A 344 27.88 11.64 0.30
CA ARG A 344 27.82 12.71 1.29
C ARG A 344 26.84 12.38 2.39
N GLY A 345 27.14 12.87 3.61
CA GLY A 345 26.28 12.74 4.79
C GLY A 345 26.38 11.40 5.50
N GLU A 346 25.75 11.32 6.65
CA GLU A 346 25.73 10.12 7.48
C GLU A 346 24.77 9.05 6.90
N LEU A 347 25.21 7.80 6.94
CA LEU A 347 24.43 6.65 6.46
C LEU A 347 23.78 5.90 7.63
N PRO A 348 22.57 5.38 7.47
CA PRO A 348 22.02 4.41 8.40
C PRO A 348 22.94 3.18 8.51
N LEU A 349 23.13 2.67 9.74
CA LEU A 349 23.99 1.51 10.01
C LEU A 349 23.58 0.23 9.26
N ASP A 350 22.32 0.16 8.83
CA ASP A 350 21.70 -0.98 8.14
C ASP A 350 21.36 -0.67 6.67
N HIS A 351 22.01 0.34 6.06
CA HIS A 351 21.72 0.80 4.71
C HIS A 351 21.85 -0.30 3.65
N GLU A 352 22.81 -1.21 3.76
CA GLU A 352 22.97 -2.34 2.84
C GLU A 352 21.75 -3.28 2.88
N ARG A 353 21.24 -3.57 4.10
CA ARG A 353 20.02 -4.40 4.25
C ARG A 353 18.78 -3.68 3.79
N MET A 354 18.72 -2.39 4.01
CA MET A 354 17.65 -1.52 3.51
C MET A 354 17.59 -1.55 1.98
N HIS A 355 18.76 -1.40 1.31
CA HIS A 355 18.87 -1.54 -0.14
C HIS A 355 18.47 -2.96 -0.59
N PHE A 356 18.98 -4.00 0.06
CA PHE A 356 18.68 -5.40 -0.25
C PHE A 356 17.16 -5.66 -0.27
N TYR A 357 16.43 -5.28 0.78
CA TYR A 357 14.99 -5.50 0.86
C TYR A 357 14.15 -4.56 -0.02
N SER A 358 14.75 -3.48 -0.50
CA SER A 358 14.09 -2.58 -1.46
C SER A 358 14.06 -3.15 -2.88
N GLN A 359 14.85 -4.16 -3.20
CA GLN A 359 14.84 -4.76 -4.53
C GLN A 359 13.49 -5.45 -4.81
N VAL A 360 13.00 -5.32 -6.03
CA VAL A 360 11.74 -5.96 -6.48
C VAL A 360 11.90 -7.48 -6.53
N ALA A 361 13.01 -7.94 -7.08
CA ALA A 361 13.34 -9.36 -7.09
C ALA A 361 13.66 -9.87 -5.68
N ASP A 362 13.16 -11.05 -5.35
CA ASP A 362 13.55 -11.79 -4.15
C ASP A 362 14.85 -12.56 -4.46
N GLY A 363 15.95 -11.82 -4.55
CA GLY A 363 17.27 -12.32 -4.92
C GLY A 363 18.17 -12.52 -3.70
N ASP A 364 19.41 -12.93 -3.97
CA ASP A 364 20.47 -13.07 -2.97
C ASP A 364 21.29 -11.76 -2.80
N ALA A 365 22.29 -11.81 -1.92
CA ALA A 365 23.16 -10.66 -1.67
C ALA A 365 23.96 -10.25 -2.90
N ALA A 366 24.34 -11.19 -3.77
CA ALA A 366 25.10 -10.90 -4.99
C ALA A 366 24.24 -10.12 -6.00
N SER A 367 22.99 -10.54 -6.18
CA SER A 367 22.01 -9.84 -7.02
C SER A 367 21.74 -8.41 -6.53
N ALA A 368 21.60 -8.23 -5.21
CA ALA A 368 21.40 -6.91 -4.62
C ALA A 368 22.65 -6.01 -4.75
N ALA A 369 23.84 -6.58 -4.63
CA ALA A 369 25.09 -5.84 -4.85
C ALA A 369 25.25 -5.42 -6.33
N ALA A 370 24.89 -6.30 -7.27
CA ALA A 370 24.86 -5.97 -8.70
C ALA A 370 23.87 -4.84 -8.99
N ALA A 371 22.66 -4.91 -8.43
CA ALA A 371 21.67 -3.83 -8.52
C ALA A 371 22.16 -2.52 -7.91
N ALA A 372 22.91 -2.56 -6.79
CA ALA A 372 23.51 -1.37 -6.19
C ALA A 372 24.56 -0.71 -7.09
N ALA A 373 25.38 -1.52 -7.75
CA ALA A 373 26.46 -1.08 -8.61
C ALA A 373 25.99 -0.54 -9.98
N ALA A 374 24.78 -0.93 -10.41
CA ALA A 374 24.22 -0.51 -11.71
C ALA A 374 24.17 1.02 -11.82
N TRP A 375 24.45 1.52 -13.03
CA TRP A 375 24.32 2.94 -13.32
C TRP A 375 22.85 3.37 -13.31
N ARG A 376 22.62 4.58 -12.80
CA ARG A 376 21.31 5.23 -12.78
C ARG A 376 21.45 6.70 -13.15
N PRO A 377 20.57 7.23 -14.04
CA PRO A 377 20.52 8.66 -14.29
C PRO A 377 19.95 9.40 -13.09
N ALA A 378 20.49 10.57 -12.75
CA ALA A 378 19.92 11.42 -11.71
C ALA A 378 18.50 11.85 -12.10
N PHE A 379 17.52 11.65 -11.20
CA PHE A 379 16.11 11.88 -11.51
C PHE A 379 15.80 13.35 -11.84
N GLY A 380 16.38 14.28 -11.07
CA GLY A 380 16.18 15.72 -11.32
C GLY A 380 16.72 16.15 -12.69
N GLN A 381 17.87 15.60 -13.11
CA GLN A 381 18.43 15.89 -14.42
C GLN A 381 17.58 15.28 -15.55
N LEU A 382 17.14 14.04 -15.39
CA LEU A 382 16.26 13.39 -16.36
C LEU A 382 14.94 14.15 -16.51
N SER A 383 14.38 14.61 -15.40
CA SER A 383 13.16 15.44 -15.39
C SER A 383 13.37 16.78 -16.11
N LEU A 384 14.56 17.38 -16.03
CA LEU A 384 14.91 18.58 -16.78
C LEU A 384 15.03 18.28 -18.28
N LEU A 385 15.76 17.24 -18.67
CA LEU A 385 15.97 16.87 -20.07
C LEU A 385 14.66 16.57 -20.80
N LEU A 386 13.68 15.95 -20.12
CA LEU A 386 12.34 15.66 -20.68
C LEU A 386 11.53 16.90 -21.02
N GLN A 387 11.88 18.06 -20.48
CA GLN A 387 11.18 19.33 -20.72
C GLN A 387 11.85 20.21 -21.79
N LEU A 388 13.02 19.80 -22.29
CA LEU A 388 13.77 20.58 -23.27
C LEU A 388 13.36 20.20 -24.71
N PRO A 389 12.99 21.17 -25.56
CA PRO A 389 12.63 20.89 -26.95
C PRO A 389 13.80 20.30 -27.73
N GLY A 390 13.52 19.29 -28.55
CA GLY A 390 14.51 18.69 -29.44
C GLY A 390 15.59 17.85 -28.75
N VAL A 391 15.48 17.62 -27.44
CA VAL A 391 16.39 16.78 -26.68
C VAL A 391 15.84 15.36 -26.57
N ASP A 392 16.59 14.39 -27.04
CA ASP A 392 16.35 12.99 -26.69
C ASP A 392 16.93 12.72 -25.28
N ALA A 393 16.04 12.77 -24.29
CA ALA A 393 16.42 12.64 -22.89
C ALA A 393 17.06 11.26 -22.58
N ALA A 394 16.62 10.19 -23.26
CA ALA A 394 17.19 8.84 -23.08
C ALA A 394 18.60 8.76 -23.64
N ALA A 395 18.80 9.22 -24.88
CA ALA A 395 20.11 9.25 -25.51
C ALA A 395 21.09 10.13 -24.70
N ARG A 396 20.63 11.31 -24.28
CA ARG A 396 21.49 12.24 -23.50
C ARG A 396 21.88 11.69 -22.14
N ALA A 397 20.96 11.04 -21.43
CA ALA A 397 21.24 10.40 -20.15
C ALA A 397 22.22 9.21 -20.34
N ALA A 398 22.06 8.42 -21.42
CA ALA A 398 22.95 7.31 -21.71
C ALA A 398 24.39 7.76 -22.08
N GLU A 399 24.55 8.89 -22.77
CA GLU A 399 25.87 9.47 -23.06
C GLU A 399 26.66 9.76 -21.79
N GLU A 400 26.01 10.19 -20.71
CA GLU A 400 26.71 10.50 -19.45
C GLU A 400 27.32 9.29 -18.76
N LYS A 401 26.80 8.09 -19.01
CA LYS A 401 27.43 6.86 -18.54
C LYS A 401 28.80 6.62 -19.16
N GLY A 402 29.03 7.10 -20.38
CA GLY A 402 30.29 6.93 -21.10
C GLY A 402 30.51 5.52 -21.66
N GLY A 403 29.44 4.73 -21.88
CA GLY A 403 29.49 3.38 -22.42
C GLY A 403 28.14 2.79 -22.72
N ALA A 404 28.09 1.58 -23.29
CA ALA A 404 26.82 0.89 -23.55
C ALA A 404 26.11 0.56 -22.24
N LEU A 405 24.79 0.67 -22.25
CA LEU A 405 23.93 0.24 -21.13
C LEU A 405 23.83 -1.28 -21.11
N THR A 406 23.86 -1.87 -19.93
CA THR A 406 23.41 -3.24 -19.73
C THR A 406 21.88 -3.31 -19.82
N THR A 407 21.34 -4.53 -19.92
CA THR A 407 19.87 -4.71 -19.94
C THR A 407 19.19 -4.12 -18.70
N ASP A 408 19.77 -4.33 -17.53
CA ASP A 408 19.24 -3.83 -16.26
C ASP A 408 19.31 -2.30 -16.17
N GLU A 409 20.39 -1.69 -16.66
CA GLU A 409 20.56 -0.24 -16.72
C GLU A 409 19.60 0.41 -17.73
N GLN A 410 19.33 -0.26 -18.85
CA GLN A 410 18.33 0.20 -19.81
C GLN A 410 16.93 0.16 -19.20
N GLN A 411 16.61 -0.92 -18.51
CA GLN A 411 15.32 -1.03 -17.80
C GLN A 411 15.18 0.07 -16.73
N GLU A 412 16.21 0.32 -15.92
CA GLU A 412 16.21 1.39 -14.91
C GLU A 412 16.04 2.78 -15.55
N LEU A 413 16.70 3.04 -16.68
CA LEU A 413 16.52 4.28 -17.44
C LEU A 413 15.09 4.45 -17.93
N ASP A 414 14.51 3.40 -18.53
CA ASP A 414 13.13 3.42 -19.04
C ASP A 414 12.11 3.63 -17.91
N GLU A 415 12.27 2.93 -16.79
CA GLU A 415 11.41 3.10 -15.60
C GLU A 415 11.49 4.52 -15.03
N ARG A 416 12.68 5.12 -14.99
CA ARG A 416 12.86 6.50 -14.51
C ARG A 416 12.31 7.55 -15.47
N ILE A 417 12.41 7.32 -16.78
CA ILE A 417 11.78 8.19 -17.78
C ILE A 417 10.26 8.22 -17.60
N GLU A 418 9.65 7.05 -17.49
CA GLU A 418 8.19 6.97 -17.29
C GLU A 418 7.77 7.58 -15.94
N ALA A 419 8.52 7.32 -14.88
CA ALA A 419 8.29 7.94 -13.58
C ALA A 419 8.42 9.47 -13.63
N ALA A 420 9.44 10.00 -14.33
CA ALA A 420 9.65 11.45 -14.46
C ALA A 420 8.55 12.11 -15.29
N LYS A 421 8.08 11.48 -16.37
CA LYS A 421 6.93 11.96 -17.15
C LYS A 421 5.67 12.05 -16.28
N ARG A 422 5.37 10.99 -15.51
CA ARG A 422 4.24 10.96 -14.58
C ARG A 422 4.38 12.02 -13.49
N TRP A 423 5.55 12.11 -12.88
CA TRP A 423 5.79 13.14 -11.86
C TRP A 423 5.58 14.55 -12.41
N LEU A 424 6.12 14.87 -13.58
CA LEU A 424 5.95 16.16 -14.22
C LEU A 424 4.49 16.46 -14.53
N THR A 425 3.71 15.47 -14.96
CA THR A 425 2.30 15.65 -15.33
C THR A 425 1.40 15.79 -14.10
N ASP A 426 1.55 14.91 -13.11
CA ASP A 426 0.54 14.68 -12.09
C ASP A 426 0.93 15.26 -10.71
N TYR A 427 2.23 15.42 -10.42
CA TYR A 427 2.71 15.69 -9.06
C TYR A 427 3.62 16.91 -8.93
N ALA A 428 4.38 17.28 -9.95
CA ALA A 428 5.34 18.37 -9.87
C ALA A 428 4.66 19.72 -9.56
N SER A 429 5.34 20.58 -8.79
CA SER A 429 4.91 21.97 -8.62
C SER A 429 5.06 22.75 -9.91
N ASP A 430 4.39 23.88 -10.02
CA ASP A 430 4.52 24.77 -11.20
C ASP A 430 5.96 25.27 -11.37
N ASP A 431 6.70 25.50 -10.29
CA ASP A 431 8.11 25.91 -10.32
C ASP A 431 9.05 24.84 -10.87
N ALA A 432 8.68 23.55 -10.78
CA ALA A 432 9.45 22.45 -11.34
C ALA A 432 9.15 22.19 -12.82
N ARG A 433 8.09 22.82 -13.35
CA ARG A 433 7.69 22.70 -14.76
C ARG A 433 8.29 23.81 -15.57
N ILE A 434 9.07 23.46 -16.58
CA ILE A 434 9.70 24.40 -17.52
C ILE A 434 8.92 24.35 -18.82
N ALA A 435 8.44 25.49 -19.28
CA ALA A 435 7.88 25.66 -20.61
C ALA A 435 8.80 26.57 -21.43
N VAL A 436 9.40 26.00 -22.47
CA VAL A 436 10.10 26.83 -23.46
C VAL A 436 9.05 27.45 -24.37
N ARG A 437 9.07 28.74 -24.51
CA ARG A 437 8.10 29.50 -25.29
C ARG A 437 8.72 29.87 -26.64
N ASP A 438 7.91 29.81 -27.67
CA ASP A 438 8.33 30.25 -29.02
C ASP A 438 8.33 31.80 -29.15
N ASP A 439 7.64 32.50 -28.22
CA ASP A 439 7.57 33.94 -28.16
C ASP A 439 8.13 34.53 -26.87
N LEU A 440 8.67 35.74 -26.95
CA LEU A 440 9.08 36.48 -25.77
C LEU A 440 7.87 37.12 -25.10
N PRO A 441 7.49 36.70 -23.87
CA PRO A 441 6.36 37.29 -23.18
C PRO A 441 6.65 38.76 -22.82
N ALA A 442 5.87 39.66 -23.36
CA ALA A 442 6.06 41.10 -23.19
C ALA A 442 6.14 41.54 -21.71
N ASP A 443 5.45 40.80 -20.80
CA ASP A 443 5.45 41.07 -19.37
C ASP A 443 6.78 40.68 -18.72
N ALA A 444 7.33 39.54 -19.08
CA ALA A 444 8.64 39.09 -18.59
C ALA A 444 9.74 40.06 -19.06
N VAL A 445 9.69 40.45 -20.32
CA VAL A 445 10.63 41.46 -20.87
C VAL A 445 10.51 42.81 -20.15
N ARG A 446 9.30 43.26 -19.82
CA ARG A 446 9.08 44.50 -19.04
C ARG A 446 9.59 44.38 -17.60
N GLY A 447 9.53 43.21 -17.02
CA GLY A 447 9.98 42.93 -15.65
C GLY A 447 11.51 42.91 -15.48
N LEU A 448 12.27 42.74 -16.58
CA LEU A 448 13.73 42.72 -16.52
C LEU A 448 14.29 44.10 -16.16
N SER A 449 15.21 44.15 -15.21
CA SER A 449 16.02 45.33 -14.92
C SER A 449 16.93 45.68 -16.11
N ALA A 450 17.42 46.93 -16.13
CA ALA A 450 18.36 47.36 -17.16
C ALA A 450 19.64 46.51 -17.19
N GLN A 451 20.09 46.04 -16.04
CA GLN A 451 21.27 45.20 -15.92
C GLN A 451 21.03 43.78 -16.49
N GLU A 452 19.89 43.19 -16.19
CA GLU A 452 19.52 41.86 -16.74
C GLU A 452 19.36 41.91 -18.25
N ARG A 453 18.75 42.95 -18.78
CA ARG A 453 18.68 43.17 -20.26
C ARG A 453 20.04 43.29 -20.88
N ALA A 454 20.92 44.13 -20.30
CA ALA A 454 22.28 44.32 -20.82
C ALA A 454 23.07 43.03 -20.83
N TRP A 455 22.95 42.24 -19.77
CA TRP A 455 23.59 40.94 -19.68
C TRP A 455 23.05 39.94 -20.73
N LEU A 456 21.73 39.83 -20.90
CA LEU A 456 21.13 38.95 -21.90
C LEU A 456 21.52 39.32 -23.32
N LEU A 457 21.63 40.62 -23.64
CA LEU A 457 22.10 41.10 -24.94
C LEU A 457 23.57 40.76 -25.14
N ALA A 458 24.42 40.99 -24.15
CA ALA A 458 25.85 40.63 -24.22
C ALA A 458 26.06 39.12 -24.39
N LEU A 459 25.23 38.32 -23.70
CA LEU A 459 25.25 36.86 -23.85
C LEU A 459 24.83 36.43 -25.25
N ALA A 460 23.79 37.05 -25.83
CA ALA A 460 23.37 36.77 -27.19
C ALA A 460 24.47 37.10 -28.22
N ASP A 461 25.04 38.31 -28.10
CA ASP A 461 26.17 38.74 -28.99
C ASP A 461 27.37 37.80 -28.86
N ALA A 462 27.72 37.37 -27.64
CA ALA A 462 28.79 36.44 -27.40
C ALA A 462 28.51 35.04 -27.98
N ALA A 463 27.25 34.58 -27.87
CA ALA A 463 26.81 33.30 -28.42
C ALA A 463 26.85 33.31 -29.96
N ASP A 464 26.39 34.40 -30.58
CA ASP A 464 26.45 34.59 -32.05
C ASP A 464 27.91 34.62 -32.58
N ALA A 465 28.82 35.23 -31.83
CA ALA A 465 30.22 35.30 -32.17
C ALA A 465 30.94 33.96 -31.99
N ALA A 466 30.75 33.29 -30.86
CA ALA A 466 31.45 32.05 -30.48
C ALA A 466 30.85 30.80 -31.09
N LYS A 467 29.53 30.80 -31.39
CA LYS A 467 28.73 29.66 -31.89
C LYS A 467 29.02 28.36 -31.10
N PRO A 468 28.81 28.36 -29.78
CA PRO A 468 29.15 27.22 -28.94
C PRO A 468 28.38 25.97 -29.37
N THR A 469 29.13 24.85 -29.54
CA THR A 469 28.59 23.57 -30.00
C THR A 469 28.55 22.51 -28.93
N SER A 470 29.06 22.78 -27.72
CA SER A 470 29.01 21.86 -26.57
C SER A 470 28.46 22.52 -25.33
N GLY A 471 27.96 21.70 -24.39
CA GLY A 471 27.49 22.16 -23.10
C GLY A 471 28.54 22.91 -22.28
N GLU A 472 29.80 22.45 -22.33
CA GLU A 472 30.92 23.12 -21.67
C GLU A 472 31.25 24.50 -22.29
N ALA A 473 31.15 24.59 -23.62
CA ALA A 473 31.34 25.88 -24.32
C ALA A 473 30.22 26.88 -23.97
N TRP A 474 28.98 26.42 -23.93
CA TRP A 474 27.84 27.22 -23.45
C TRP A 474 27.98 27.65 -21.98
N GLN A 475 28.36 26.71 -21.11
CA GLN A 475 28.58 27.01 -19.69
C GLN A 475 29.69 28.06 -19.51
N SER A 476 30.83 27.88 -20.18
CA SER A 476 31.92 28.84 -20.13
C SER A 476 31.50 30.21 -20.65
N LEU A 477 30.71 30.28 -21.72
CA LEU A 477 30.19 31.51 -22.26
C LEU A 477 29.23 32.22 -21.26
N ILE A 478 28.29 31.51 -20.67
CA ILE A 478 27.32 32.05 -19.70
C ILE A 478 28.03 32.64 -18.47
N PHE A 479 29.08 31.98 -17.96
CA PHE A 479 29.83 32.48 -16.81
C PHE A 479 30.87 33.56 -17.13
N SER A 480 31.17 33.81 -18.42
CA SER A 480 32.10 34.86 -18.85
C SER A 480 31.42 36.09 -19.41
N ALA A 481 30.14 36.02 -19.71
CA ALA A 481 29.30 37.14 -20.12
C ALA A 481 28.75 37.92 -18.94
#